data_115871d70a620e6c7e58713bbd008a9b
#
_entry.id   115871d70a620e6c7e58713bbd008a9b
#
_cell.length_a   1.000
_cell.length_b   1.000
_cell.length_c   1.000
_cell.angle_alpha   90.00
_cell.angle_beta   90.00
_cell.angle_gamma   90.00
#
_symmetry.space_group_name_H-M   'P 1'
#
loop_
_entity.id
_entity.type
_entity.pdbx_description
1 polymer ?
#
loop_
_entity_poly.entity_id
_entity_poly.type
_entity_poly.pdbx_seq_one_letter_code
_entity_poly.pdbx_strand_id
1 'polypeptide(L)'
;MQKGEERVKLISIQVQIFHKEGEQLENYTKYKLKSSDELTSVLSGRDNLFVIACNKCFKEFETVDEPDCEEFLKIAEEQGKTVTGSAKFDFLCNKMHTERKLQDLLPEGTENVVVISCGLGIQTVADLAGKPVIAASNTLNYRGHHGMALTKKSCDACAQCYLNVTGGVCPIVDCSKSLVNGQCGGAKNGKCEVDPNKDCAWEKIYQRLAKQGRLEEFLNQPVQVRDYSKVNFKVINDYVKSIREDRLNGYYGGVHPSEHKEFSEHIDLKKFPDPKTVVISMSQHLGAPANPIVEVGDTVKVGQKIGEAAGFISAPVHSSVSG
;
A
#
# COMPACT_ATOMS: atom_id res chain seq x y z
N MET A 1 -11.29 -56.66 20.60
CA MET A 1 -10.51 -55.52 21.08
C MET A 1 -10.59 -54.44 20.01
N GLN A 2 -11.60 -53.54 20.13
CA GLN A 2 -11.77 -52.42 19.21
C GLN A 2 -11.07 -51.20 19.84
N LYS A 3 -10.07 -50.71 19.15
CA LYS A 3 -9.44 -49.41 19.47
C LYS A 3 -10.34 -48.32 18.90
N GLY A 4 -10.93 -47.53 19.81
CA GLY A 4 -11.68 -46.33 19.43
C GLY A 4 -10.71 -45.25 18.98
N GLU A 5 -10.88 -44.79 17.73
CA GLU A 5 -10.28 -43.57 17.25
C GLU A 5 -11.05 -42.36 17.84
N GLU A 6 -10.45 -41.68 18.80
CA GLU A 6 -10.92 -40.37 19.20
C GLU A 6 -10.59 -39.35 18.10
N ARG A 7 -11.62 -38.95 17.36
CA ARG A 7 -11.54 -37.84 16.43
C ARG A 7 -11.29 -36.51 17.17
N VAL A 8 -10.13 -35.91 16.93
CA VAL A 8 -9.84 -34.54 17.34
C VAL A 8 -10.88 -33.63 16.67
N LYS A 9 -11.78 -33.04 17.45
CA LYS A 9 -12.66 -31.98 16.99
C LYS A 9 -11.81 -30.71 16.79
N LEU A 10 -11.55 -30.33 15.55
CA LEU A 10 -11.08 -29.01 15.19
C LEU A 10 -12.17 -28.00 15.61
N ILE A 11 -11.92 -27.21 16.64
CA ILE A 11 -12.72 -26.05 16.99
C ILE A 11 -12.27 -24.93 16.03
N SER A 12 -13.10 -24.65 15.03
CA SER A 12 -12.95 -23.44 14.23
C SER A 12 -13.31 -22.25 15.12
N ILE A 13 -12.30 -21.48 15.51
CA ILE A 13 -12.51 -20.18 16.15
C ILE A 13 -12.89 -19.23 15.03
N GLN A 14 -14.19 -18.95 14.88
CA GLN A 14 -14.65 -17.79 14.14
C GLN A 14 -14.32 -16.56 14.98
N VAL A 15 -13.29 -15.83 14.60
CA VAL A 15 -13.02 -14.49 15.13
C VAL A 15 -14.05 -13.56 14.48
N GLN A 16 -15.15 -13.28 15.17
CA GLN A 16 -16.02 -12.16 14.82
C GLN A 16 -15.34 -10.89 15.30
N ILE A 17 -14.75 -10.17 14.37
CA ILE A 17 -14.25 -8.82 14.59
C ILE A 17 -15.47 -7.90 14.57
N PHE A 18 -15.95 -7.49 15.76
CA PHE A 18 -16.97 -6.45 15.87
C PHE A 18 -16.33 -5.11 15.56
N HIS A 19 -16.63 -4.59 14.41
CA HIS A 19 -16.24 -3.25 14.01
C HIS A 19 -17.29 -2.25 14.52
N LYS A 20 -16.88 -1.23 15.25
CA LYS A 20 -17.71 -0.06 15.47
C LYS A 20 -17.91 0.65 14.13
N GLU A 21 -19.16 0.75 13.71
CA GLU A 21 -19.52 1.57 12.54
C GLU A 21 -19.00 3.00 12.74
N GLY A 22 -18.11 3.46 11.89
CA GLY A 22 -17.59 4.83 11.83
C GLY A 22 -16.08 5.02 11.90
N GLU A 23 -15.30 4.13 12.50
CA GLU A 23 -13.83 4.27 12.64
C GLU A 23 -12.99 3.45 11.65
N GLN A 24 -13.60 2.60 10.86
CA GLN A 24 -12.93 1.57 10.05
C GLN A 24 -12.18 2.04 8.80
N LEU A 25 -12.49 3.21 8.30
CA LEU A 25 -12.10 3.62 6.94
C LEU A 25 -10.75 4.34 6.83
N GLU A 26 -10.10 4.66 7.95
CA GLU A 26 -8.90 5.51 7.93
C GLU A 26 -7.58 4.73 7.73
N ASN A 27 -7.58 3.41 7.87
CA ASN A 27 -6.35 2.60 7.85
C ASN A 27 -5.98 2.00 6.49
N TYR A 28 -6.78 2.21 5.44
CA TYR A 28 -6.54 1.63 4.12
C TYR A 28 -6.18 2.67 3.08
N THR A 29 -5.48 2.23 2.03
CA THR A 29 -5.23 3.05 0.85
C THR A 29 -6.56 3.42 0.20
N LYS A 30 -6.87 4.73 0.18
CA LYS A 30 -8.11 5.26 -0.37
C LYS A 30 -7.80 6.22 -1.50
N TYR A 31 -8.48 6.04 -2.60
CA TYR A 31 -8.45 6.98 -3.72
C TYR A 31 -9.88 7.19 -4.25
N LYS A 32 -10.11 8.34 -4.84
CA LYS A 32 -11.41 8.74 -5.38
C LYS A 32 -11.22 9.19 -6.83
N LEU A 33 -12.19 8.88 -7.67
CA LEU A 33 -12.25 9.43 -9.03
C LEU A 33 -12.22 10.96 -8.96
N LYS A 34 -11.53 11.59 -9.89
CA LYS A 34 -11.54 13.05 -10.04
C LYS A 34 -12.95 13.53 -10.36
N SER A 35 -13.25 14.79 -10.03
CA SER A 35 -14.52 15.37 -10.42
C SER A 35 -14.70 15.38 -11.95
N SER A 36 -15.95 15.43 -12.40
CA SER A 36 -16.27 15.50 -13.84
C SER A 36 -15.55 16.66 -14.53
N ASP A 37 -15.45 17.82 -13.87
CA ASP A 37 -14.75 18.99 -14.40
C ASP A 37 -13.24 18.76 -14.53
N GLU A 38 -12.62 18.13 -13.50
CA GLU A 38 -11.20 17.73 -13.56
C GLU A 38 -10.96 16.71 -14.68
N LEU A 39 -11.85 15.71 -14.84
CA LEU A 39 -11.75 14.70 -15.89
C LEU A 39 -11.92 15.34 -17.27
N THR A 40 -12.90 16.21 -17.44
CA THR A 40 -13.11 16.96 -18.69
C THR A 40 -11.85 17.75 -19.07
N SER A 41 -11.27 18.44 -18.11
CA SER A 41 -10.04 19.19 -18.34
C SER A 41 -8.86 18.31 -18.77
N VAL A 42 -8.62 17.18 -18.06
CA VAL A 42 -7.48 16.31 -18.38
C VAL A 42 -7.68 15.45 -19.62
N LEU A 43 -8.92 15.22 -20.04
CA LEU A 43 -9.27 14.52 -21.28
C LEU A 43 -9.33 15.43 -22.51
N SER A 44 -9.27 16.74 -22.31
CA SER A 44 -9.28 17.69 -23.43
C SER A 44 -8.12 17.43 -24.39
N GLY A 45 -8.43 17.35 -25.69
CA GLY A 45 -7.44 17.07 -26.74
C GLY A 45 -6.84 15.65 -26.70
N ARG A 46 -7.40 14.72 -25.94
CA ARG A 46 -6.93 13.33 -25.83
C ARG A 46 -8.04 12.38 -26.24
N ASP A 47 -7.67 11.36 -27.00
CA ASP A 47 -8.57 10.34 -27.50
C ASP A 47 -7.89 8.96 -27.50
N ASN A 48 -8.54 7.92 -28.04
CA ASN A 48 -8.04 6.56 -28.12
C ASN A 48 -7.53 6.04 -26.76
N LEU A 49 -8.43 6.06 -25.77
CA LEU A 49 -8.15 5.81 -24.38
C LEU A 49 -8.18 4.31 -24.07
N PHE A 50 -7.18 3.78 -23.37
CA PHE A 50 -7.27 2.48 -22.71
C PHE A 50 -7.37 2.67 -21.20
N VAL A 51 -8.39 2.10 -20.57
CA VAL A 51 -8.68 2.33 -19.14
C VAL A 51 -8.16 1.19 -18.30
N ILE A 52 -7.34 1.49 -17.29
CA ILE A 52 -6.83 0.51 -16.34
C ILE A 52 -7.25 0.91 -14.92
N ALA A 53 -7.96 0.02 -14.22
CA ALA A 53 -8.29 0.20 -12.82
C ALA A 53 -7.54 -0.76 -11.93
N CYS A 54 -7.09 -0.27 -10.78
CA CYS A 54 -6.55 -1.11 -9.73
C CYS A 54 -7.69 -1.75 -8.95
N ASN A 55 -7.64 -3.08 -8.82
CA ASN A 55 -8.62 -3.82 -8.02
C ASN A 55 -8.21 -3.90 -6.54
N LYS A 56 -7.38 -2.94 -6.09
CA LYS A 56 -6.91 -2.69 -4.72
C LYS A 56 -5.97 -3.72 -4.07
N CYS A 57 -5.42 -3.35 -2.92
CA CYS A 57 -4.44 -4.14 -2.18
C CYS A 57 -5.08 -5.17 -1.24
N PHE A 58 -6.26 -4.86 -0.67
CA PHE A 58 -6.91 -5.64 0.39
C PHE A 58 -8.43 -5.63 0.19
N LYS A 59 -8.92 -6.35 -0.81
CA LYS A 59 -10.34 -6.45 -1.17
C LYS A 59 -11.24 -6.94 -0.03
N GLU A 60 -10.71 -7.81 0.82
CA GLU A 60 -11.47 -8.48 1.87
C GLU A 60 -11.88 -7.54 3.01
N PHE A 61 -11.25 -6.37 3.09
CA PHE A 61 -11.47 -5.41 4.18
C PHE A 61 -12.22 -4.16 3.75
N GLU A 62 -12.61 -4.06 2.48
CA GLU A 62 -13.29 -2.88 1.96
C GLU A 62 -14.78 -3.10 1.78
N THR A 63 -15.55 -2.30 2.50
CA THR A 63 -17.01 -2.20 2.38
C THR A 63 -17.46 -0.91 1.68
N VAL A 64 -16.53 -0.14 1.10
CA VAL A 64 -16.82 1.19 0.55
C VAL A 64 -16.84 1.17 -0.96
N ASP A 65 -17.81 1.89 -1.52
CA ASP A 65 -17.98 2.14 -2.95
C ASP A 65 -16.68 2.58 -3.60
N GLU A 66 -16.23 1.79 -4.55
CA GLU A 66 -15.00 2.02 -5.31
C GLU A 66 -15.30 2.90 -6.52
N PRO A 67 -14.38 3.86 -6.83
CA PRO A 67 -14.45 4.46 -8.14
C PRO A 67 -14.25 3.38 -9.19
N ASP A 68 -15.28 3.09 -9.92
CA ASP A 68 -15.32 2.01 -10.88
C ASP A 68 -14.86 2.49 -12.25
N CYS A 69 -14.33 1.56 -13.05
CA CYS A 69 -14.18 1.75 -14.47
C CYS A 69 -15.48 2.23 -15.13
N GLU A 70 -16.63 1.72 -14.68
CA GLU A 70 -17.94 2.03 -15.24
C GLU A 70 -18.31 3.51 -15.11
N GLU A 71 -18.04 4.13 -13.96
CA GLU A 71 -18.28 5.57 -13.78
C GLU A 71 -17.42 6.40 -14.73
N PHE A 72 -16.13 6.05 -14.86
CA PHE A 72 -15.24 6.73 -15.80
C PHE A 72 -15.67 6.52 -17.25
N LEU A 73 -16.06 5.28 -17.61
CA LEU A 73 -16.48 4.96 -18.97
C LEU A 73 -17.70 5.77 -19.40
N LYS A 74 -18.69 5.97 -18.51
CA LYS A 74 -19.84 6.85 -18.76
C LYS A 74 -19.41 8.29 -19.03
N ILE A 75 -18.50 8.83 -18.21
CA ILE A 75 -17.98 10.19 -18.39
C ILE A 75 -17.23 10.32 -19.73
N ALA A 76 -16.43 9.32 -20.08
CA ALA A 76 -15.70 9.30 -21.35
C ALA A 76 -16.64 9.26 -22.55
N GLU A 77 -17.70 8.46 -22.49
CA GLU A 77 -18.75 8.37 -23.51
C GLU A 77 -19.51 9.70 -23.67
N GLU A 78 -19.94 10.31 -22.55
CA GLU A 78 -20.60 11.63 -22.56
C GLU A 78 -19.74 12.72 -23.20
N GLN A 79 -18.42 12.59 -23.11
CA GLN A 79 -17.46 13.50 -23.74
C GLN A 79 -17.07 13.09 -25.17
N GLY A 80 -17.69 12.06 -25.73
CA GLY A 80 -17.43 11.57 -27.07
C GLY A 80 -16.03 11.00 -27.27
N LYS A 81 -15.43 10.43 -26.22
CA LYS A 81 -14.08 9.84 -26.27
C LYS A 81 -14.12 8.41 -26.77
N THR A 82 -13.15 8.05 -27.58
CA THR A 82 -12.97 6.66 -28.08
C THR A 82 -12.23 5.87 -26.98
N VAL A 83 -12.88 4.82 -26.47
CA VAL A 83 -12.25 3.88 -25.53
C VAL A 83 -11.86 2.61 -26.27
N THR A 84 -10.56 2.33 -26.37
CA THR A 84 -10.02 1.17 -27.10
C THR A 84 -10.12 -0.13 -26.30
N GLY A 85 -10.40 -0.04 -25.00
CA GLY A 85 -10.62 -1.16 -24.10
C GLY A 85 -10.42 -0.79 -22.64
N SER A 86 -10.72 -1.75 -21.76
CA SER A 86 -10.54 -1.58 -20.33
C SER A 86 -10.01 -2.85 -19.66
N ALA A 87 -9.28 -2.70 -18.59
CA ALA A 87 -8.79 -3.81 -17.77
C ALA A 87 -8.80 -3.45 -16.27
N LYS A 88 -9.07 -4.46 -15.43
CA LYS A 88 -9.03 -4.31 -13.98
C LYS A 88 -8.19 -5.44 -13.40
N PHE A 89 -7.15 -5.12 -12.63
CA PHE A 89 -6.32 -6.12 -11.96
C PHE A 89 -5.67 -5.59 -10.69
N ASP A 90 -5.23 -6.51 -9.83
CA ASP A 90 -4.71 -6.20 -8.51
C ASP A 90 -3.29 -5.62 -8.58
N PHE A 91 -2.92 -4.85 -7.55
CA PHE A 91 -1.54 -4.43 -7.29
C PHE A 91 -0.85 -3.73 -8.48
N LEU A 92 -1.50 -2.75 -9.10
CA LEU A 92 -0.88 -1.93 -10.16
C LEU A 92 0.48 -1.32 -9.78
N CYS A 93 0.75 -1.18 -8.48
CA CYS A 93 2.03 -0.72 -7.96
C CYS A 93 3.14 -1.78 -8.02
N ASN A 94 2.81 -3.06 -8.24
CA ASN A 94 3.81 -4.12 -8.44
C ASN A 94 4.37 -4.05 -9.87
N LYS A 95 5.62 -3.57 -9.99
CA LYS A 95 6.24 -3.32 -11.29
C LYS A 95 6.25 -4.55 -12.19
N MET A 96 6.72 -5.69 -11.70
CA MET A 96 6.85 -6.91 -12.51
C MET A 96 5.50 -7.44 -12.99
N HIS A 97 4.51 -7.42 -12.09
CA HIS A 97 3.15 -7.87 -12.42
C HIS A 97 2.50 -6.97 -13.47
N THR A 98 2.61 -5.65 -13.27
CA THR A 98 2.03 -4.64 -14.17
C THR A 98 2.72 -4.64 -15.53
N GLU A 99 4.05 -4.76 -15.58
CA GLU A 99 4.80 -4.84 -16.83
C GLU A 99 4.34 -6.02 -17.69
N ARG A 100 4.24 -7.20 -17.09
CA ARG A 100 3.75 -8.40 -17.79
C ARG A 100 2.32 -8.23 -18.32
N LYS A 101 1.44 -7.64 -17.50
CA LYS A 101 0.05 -7.41 -17.92
C LYS A 101 -0.06 -6.39 -19.03
N LEU A 102 0.70 -5.30 -18.99
CA LEU A 102 0.64 -4.25 -20.02
C LEU A 102 1.11 -4.74 -21.39
N GLN A 103 2.06 -5.67 -21.46
CA GLN A 103 2.52 -6.26 -22.72
C GLN A 103 1.39 -6.96 -23.49
N ASP A 104 0.46 -7.58 -22.78
CA ASP A 104 -0.61 -8.39 -23.35
C ASP A 104 -1.92 -7.59 -23.55
N LEU A 105 -2.08 -6.46 -22.87
CA LEU A 105 -3.37 -5.78 -22.72
C LEU A 105 -3.55 -4.55 -23.59
N LEU A 106 -2.48 -3.85 -23.98
CA LEU A 106 -2.61 -2.59 -24.70
C LEU A 106 -2.89 -2.83 -26.19
N PRO A 107 -4.10 -2.52 -26.72
CA PRO A 107 -4.40 -2.69 -28.13
C PRO A 107 -3.57 -1.75 -29.01
N GLU A 108 -3.38 -2.16 -30.25
CA GLU A 108 -2.92 -1.25 -31.29
C GLU A 108 -3.91 -0.07 -31.45
N GLY A 109 -3.40 1.13 -31.66
CA GLY A 109 -4.23 2.33 -31.74
C GLY A 109 -4.49 3.05 -30.42
N THR A 110 -4.13 2.45 -29.25
CA THR A 110 -4.18 3.18 -27.98
C THR A 110 -3.16 4.33 -27.99
N GLU A 111 -3.61 5.53 -27.72
CA GLU A 111 -2.76 6.73 -27.63
C GLU A 111 -2.48 7.13 -26.18
N ASN A 112 -3.49 6.98 -25.33
CA ASN A 112 -3.42 7.39 -23.95
C ASN A 112 -3.89 6.26 -23.01
N VAL A 113 -3.23 6.09 -21.86
CA VAL A 113 -3.61 5.11 -20.84
C VAL A 113 -4.20 5.84 -19.65
N VAL A 114 -5.48 5.63 -19.41
CA VAL A 114 -6.17 6.17 -18.22
C VAL A 114 -6.00 5.22 -17.06
N VAL A 115 -5.60 5.73 -15.90
CA VAL A 115 -5.35 4.90 -14.71
C VAL A 115 -6.20 5.37 -13.54
N ILE A 116 -7.03 4.47 -13.05
CA ILE A 116 -7.85 4.62 -11.84
C ILE A 116 -7.17 3.82 -10.73
N SER A 117 -6.40 4.50 -9.89
CA SER A 117 -5.58 3.87 -8.84
C SER A 117 -5.07 4.89 -7.84
N CYS A 118 -4.45 4.42 -6.76
CA CYS A 118 -3.61 5.29 -5.93
C CYS A 118 -2.37 5.77 -6.70
N GLY A 119 -1.73 6.82 -6.20
CA GLY A 119 -0.59 7.45 -6.88
C GLY A 119 0.59 6.53 -7.17
N LEU A 120 0.76 5.42 -6.43
CA LEU A 120 1.78 4.43 -6.75
C LEU A 120 1.45 3.64 -8.01
N GLY A 121 0.22 3.14 -8.10
CA GLY A 121 -0.21 2.41 -9.31
C GLY A 121 -0.11 3.29 -10.55
N ILE A 122 -0.55 4.55 -10.45
CA ILE A 122 -0.47 5.52 -11.56
C ILE A 122 1.00 5.73 -11.99
N GLN A 123 1.90 6.00 -11.05
CA GLN A 123 3.33 6.19 -11.34
C GLN A 123 3.98 4.95 -11.96
N THR A 124 3.61 3.76 -11.48
CA THR A 124 4.13 2.50 -12.00
C THR A 124 3.69 2.27 -13.45
N VAL A 125 2.41 2.48 -13.74
CA VAL A 125 1.91 2.40 -15.14
C VAL A 125 2.56 3.45 -16.02
N ALA A 126 2.75 4.69 -15.52
CA ALA A 126 3.42 5.75 -16.26
C ALA A 126 4.88 5.44 -16.64
N ASP A 127 5.57 4.66 -15.81
CA ASP A 127 6.94 4.22 -16.12
C ASP A 127 6.97 3.08 -17.15
N LEU A 128 5.90 2.29 -17.28
CA LEU A 128 5.89 1.05 -18.03
C LEU A 128 5.09 1.11 -19.35
N ALA A 129 4.07 1.95 -19.42
CA ALA A 129 3.13 1.94 -20.54
C ALA A 129 3.72 2.43 -21.87
N GLY A 130 4.86 3.13 -21.86
CA GLY A 130 5.46 3.73 -23.07
C GLY A 130 4.59 4.79 -23.75
N LYS A 131 3.44 5.14 -23.18
CA LYS A 131 2.43 6.07 -23.66
C LYS A 131 2.09 7.11 -22.59
N PRO A 132 1.51 8.26 -22.94
CA PRO A 132 0.98 9.21 -21.97
C PRO A 132 -0.03 8.55 -21.03
N VAL A 133 0.16 8.77 -19.73
CA VAL A 133 -0.74 8.25 -18.69
C VAL A 133 -1.55 9.38 -18.09
N ILE A 134 -2.86 9.15 -17.99
CA ILE A 134 -3.85 10.04 -17.41
C ILE A 134 -4.22 9.50 -16.02
N ALA A 135 -3.92 10.26 -14.97
CA ALA A 135 -4.36 9.96 -13.63
C ALA A 135 -5.82 10.36 -13.46
N ALA A 136 -6.74 9.39 -13.46
CA ALA A 136 -8.17 9.65 -13.32
C ALA A 136 -8.63 9.75 -11.85
N SER A 137 -7.77 9.51 -10.88
CA SER A 137 -8.11 9.52 -9.46
C SER A 137 -7.13 10.32 -8.61
N ASN A 138 -7.60 10.76 -7.44
CA ASN A 138 -6.83 11.42 -6.39
C ASN A 138 -6.68 10.49 -5.20
N THR A 139 -5.47 10.33 -4.65
CA THR A 139 -5.23 9.52 -3.45
C THR A 139 -5.53 10.33 -2.21
N LEU A 140 -6.44 9.84 -1.39
CA LEU A 140 -6.91 10.49 -0.17
C LEU A 140 -6.23 9.96 1.09
N ASN A 141 -5.87 8.68 1.09
CA ASN A 141 -5.16 8.02 2.17
C ASN A 141 -4.26 6.92 1.61
N TYR A 142 -3.08 6.74 2.22
CA TYR A 142 -2.09 5.78 1.77
C TYR A 142 -1.66 4.79 2.87
N ARG A 143 -2.33 4.77 4.00
CA ARG A 143 -1.94 3.97 5.17
C ARG A 143 -1.96 2.45 4.96
N GLY A 144 -2.84 1.93 4.13
CA GLY A 144 -3.00 0.48 3.93
C GLY A 144 -1.96 -0.21 3.04
N HIS A 145 -0.92 0.50 2.58
CA HIS A 145 0.11 -0.09 1.73
C HIS A 145 1.23 -0.70 2.58
N HIS A 146 1.09 -1.96 2.93
CA HIS A 146 2.05 -2.68 3.76
C HIS A 146 3.20 -3.32 2.97
N GLY A 147 3.83 -2.56 2.08
CA GLY A 147 5.07 -3.00 1.43
C GLY A 147 4.97 -4.21 0.50
N MET A 148 3.77 -4.55 0.04
CA MET A 148 3.57 -5.67 -0.90
C MET A 148 4.12 -5.39 -2.30
N ALA A 149 4.47 -4.15 -2.60
CA ALA A 149 5.12 -3.78 -3.85
C ALA A 149 6.57 -3.39 -3.61
N LEU A 150 7.48 -4.10 -4.24
CA LEU A 150 8.89 -3.71 -4.35
C LEU A 150 8.99 -2.54 -5.32
N THR A 151 8.70 -1.34 -4.85
CA THR A 151 8.77 -0.11 -5.65
C THR A 151 9.55 0.96 -4.92
N LYS A 152 10.32 1.75 -5.68
CA LYS A 152 10.95 2.98 -5.19
C LYS A 152 10.01 4.19 -5.23
N LYS A 153 8.78 3.98 -5.71
CA LYS A 153 7.76 5.03 -5.79
C LYS A 153 7.11 5.23 -4.43
N SER A 154 6.63 6.44 -4.20
CA SER A 154 5.89 6.82 -2.99
C SER A 154 4.72 7.73 -3.36
N CYS A 155 3.80 7.93 -2.42
CA CYS A 155 2.66 8.82 -2.57
C CYS A 155 2.37 9.51 -1.23
N ASP A 156 2.21 10.82 -1.25
CA ASP A 156 1.94 11.64 -0.07
C ASP A 156 0.43 11.78 0.24
N ALA A 157 -0.42 11.06 -0.49
CA ALA A 157 -1.88 11.15 -0.35
C ALA A 157 -2.40 12.61 -0.28
N CYS A 158 -1.85 13.47 -1.13
CA CYS A 158 -2.12 14.90 -1.11
C CYS A 158 -3.52 15.29 -1.63
N ALA A 159 -4.33 14.32 -2.02
CA ALA A 159 -5.69 14.46 -2.57
C ALA A 159 -5.79 15.40 -3.79
N GLN A 160 -4.65 15.75 -4.39
CA GLN A 160 -4.51 16.63 -5.55
C GLN A 160 -3.41 16.09 -6.46
N CYS A 161 -3.74 15.09 -7.28
CA CYS A 161 -2.74 14.36 -8.05
C CYS A 161 -2.15 15.20 -9.19
N TYR A 162 -0.86 15.49 -9.12
CA TYR A 162 -0.12 16.30 -10.12
C TYR A 162 0.40 15.47 -11.30
N LEU A 163 0.20 14.15 -11.33
CA LEU A 163 0.80 13.28 -12.34
C LEU A 163 0.36 13.59 -13.77
N ASN A 164 -0.81 14.19 -13.94
CA ASN A 164 -1.28 14.65 -15.26
C ASN A 164 -0.43 15.75 -15.86
N VAL A 165 0.03 16.68 -15.04
CA VAL A 165 0.83 17.84 -15.49
C VAL A 165 2.32 17.54 -15.55
N THR A 166 2.77 16.47 -14.91
CA THR A 166 4.20 16.10 -14.77
C THR A 166 4.58 14.83 -15.53
N GLY A 167 3.71 14.37 -16.42
CA GLY A 167 3.97 13.16 -17.22
C GLY A 167 4.11 11.88 -16.42
N GLY A 168 3.49 11.81 -15.22
CA GLY A 168 3.53 10.60 -14.37
C GLY A 168 4.68 10.53 -13.36
N VAL A 169 5.47 11.60 -13.18
CA VAL A 169 6.48 11.73 -12.12
C VAL A 169 5.93 12.62 -11.00
N CYS A 170 5.89 12.13 -9.78
CA CYS A 170 5.30 12.87 -8.66
C CYS A 170 6.25 13.98 -8.14
N PRO A 171 5.92 15.27 -8.28
CA PRO A 171 6.79 16.34 -7.82
C PRO A 171 6.80 16.47 -6.28
N ILE A 172 5.75 16.00 -5.61
CA ILE A 172 5.63 16.10 -4.15
C ILE A 172 6.64 15.19 -3.44
N VAL A 173 6.77 13.94 -3.88
CA VAL A 173 7.64 12.93 -3.23
C VAL A 173 8.99 12.78 -3.90
N ASP A 174 9.07 13.00 -5.22
CA ASP A 174 10.32 12.86 -5.95
C ASP A 174 11.20 14.11 -5.86
N CYS A 175 10.63 15.31 -5.74
CA CYS A 175 11.40 16.52 -5.46
C CYS A 175 11.64 16.68 -3.95
N SER A 176 12.89 16.81 -3.52
CA SER A 176 13.24 16.99 -2.10
C SER A 176 12.65 18.26 -1.47
N LYS A 177 12.24 19.22 -2.31
CA LYS A 177 11.58 20.48 -1.90
C LYS A 177 10.08 20.46 -2.17
N SER A 178 9.53 19.38 -2.72
CA SER A 178 8.11 19.24 -3.08
C SER A 178 7.57 20.38 -3.96
N LEU A 179 8.39 20.91 -4.86
CA LEU A 179 8.00 21.99 -5.76
C LEU A 179 7.06 21.49 -6.85
N VAL A 180 5.99 22.21 -7.14
CA VAL A 180 4.94 21.79 -8.09
C VAL A 180 4.93 22.58 -9.40
N ASN A 181 5.68 23.67 -9.51
CA ASN A 181 5.69 24.58 -10.66
C ASN A 181 7.03 24.69 -11.39
N GLY A 182 7.92 23.76 -11.22
CA GLY A 182 9.22 23.77 -11.88
C GLY A 182 10.39 23.55 -10.91
N GLN A 183 11.57 23.45 -11.47
CA GLN A 183 12.78 23.20 -10.69
C GLN A 183 13.24 24.42 -9.90
N CYS A 184 14.01 24.18 -8.83
CA CYS A 184 14.57 25.24 -7.98
C CYS A 184 15.80 25.92 -8.57
N GLY A 185 16.33 25.44 -9.70
CA GLY A 185 17.57 25.96 -10.32
C GLY A 185 18.88 25.46 -9.68
N GLY A 186 18.79 24.67 -8.60
CA GLY A 186 19.99 24.16 -7.89
C GLY A 186 20.50 22.80 -8.37
N ALA A 187 19.82 22.16 -9.31
CA ALA A 187 20.25 20.87 -9.85
C ALA A 187 21.57 21.01 -10.62
N LYS A 188 22.47 20.05 -10.44
CA LYS A 188 23.75 19.95 -11.16
C LYS A 188 23.92 18.55 -11.74
N ASN A 189 24.18 18.47 -13.06
CA ASN A 189 24.40 17.21 -13.76
C ASN A 189 23.28 16.17 -13.51
N GLY A 190 22.02 16.61 -13.52
CA GLY A 190 20.87 15.73 -13.27
C GLY A 190 20.63 15.40 -11.80
N LYS A 191 21.44 15.88 -10.87
CA LYS A 191 21.33 15.56 -9.44
C LYS A 191 20.71 16.70 -8.64
N CYS A 192 19.99 16.30 -7.58
CA CYS A 192 19.34 17.21 -6.67
C CYS A 192 20.35 17.98 -5.81
N GLU A 193 20.15 19.29 -5.62
CA GLU A 193 21.04 20.08 -4.73
C GLU A 193 20.93 19.70 -3.25
N VAL A 194 19.78 19.14 -2.84
CA VAL A 194 19.55 18.71 -1.43
C VAL A 194 20.17 17.35 -1.16
N ASP A 195 20.16 16.46 -2.16
CA ASP A 195 20.73 15.11 -2.04
C ASP A 195 21.46 14.76 -3.35
N PRO A 196 22.80 14.80 -3.34
CA PRO A 196 23.62 14.50 -4.53
C PRO A 196 23.46 13.07 -5.07
N ASN A 197 22.94 12.13 -4.27
CA ASN A 197 22.69 10.77 -4.70
C ASN A 197 21.33 10.62 -5.41
N LYS A 198 20.45 11.60 -5.26
CA LYS A 198 19.12 11.61 -5.83
C LYS A 198 19.10 12.37 -7.16
N ASP A 199 18.43 11.79 -8.16
CA ASP A 199 18.20 12.51 -9.41
C ASP A 199 17.20 13.66 -9.20
N CYS A 200 17.37 14.74 -9.95
CA CYS A 200 16.43 15.85 -9.93
C CYS A 200 15.09 15.42 -10.52
N ALA A 201 14.02 15.48 -9.72
CA ALA A 201 12.68 15.11 -10.17
C ALA A 201 12.20 15.98 -11.34
N TRP A 202 12.51 17.28 -11.31
CA TRP A 202 12.08 18.21 -12.36
C TRP A 202 12.81 18.01 -13.68
N GLU A 203 14.08 17.60 -13.67
CA GLU A 203 14.76 17.21 -14.91
C GLU A 203 14.11 15.95 -15.50
N LYS A 204 13.76 14.96 -14.68
CA LYS A 204 13.00 13.79 -15.13
C LYS A 204 11.63 14.16 -15.71
N ILE A 205 10.93 15.10 -15.07
CA ILE A 205 9.63 15.61 -15.54
C ILE A 205 9.79 16.23 -16.93
N TYR A 206 10.73 17.15 -17.10
CA TYR A 206 10.98 17.82 -18.39
C TYR A 206 11.36 16.83 -19.50
N GLN A 207 12.26 15.89 -19.19
CA GLN A 207 12.63 14.85 -20.16
C GLN A 207 11.45 13.99 -20.57
N ARG A 208 10.58 13.63 -19.63
CA ARG A 208 9.39 12.83 -19.90
C ARG A 208 8.36 13.60 -20.72
N LEU A 209 8.08 14.84 -20.37
CA LEU A 209 7.16 15.70 -21.11
C LEU A 209 7.67 15.96 -22.52
N ALA A 210 8.98 16.19 -22.70
CA ALA A 210 9.58 16.33 -24.00
C ALA A 210 9.40 15.08 -24.88
N LYS A 211 9.65 13.88 -24.33
CA LYS A 211 9.42 12.61 -25.03
C LYS A 211 7.96 12.40 -25.40
N GLN A 212 7.02 12.93 -24.61
CA GLN A 212 5.57 12.85 -24.87
C GLN A 212 5.06 13.97 -25.79
N GLY A 213 5.91 14.91 -26.22
CA GLY A 213 5.50 16.10 -26.98
C GLY A 213 4.65 17.09 -26.20
N ARG A 214 4.70 17.04 -24.84
CA ARG A 214 3.80 17.78 -23.93
C ARG A 214 4.47 18.93 -23.19
N LEU A 215 5.70 19.28 -23.55
CA LEU A 215 6.43 20.34 -22.85
C LEU A 215 5.75 21.70 -22.98
N GLU A 216 5.25 22.05 -24.18
CA GLU A 216 4.47 23.28 -24.42
C GLU A 216 3.17 23.32 -23.61
N GLU A 217 2.48 22.18 -23.49
CA GLU A 217 1.29 22.05 -22.65
C GLU A 217 1.63 22.42 -21.19
N PHE A 218 2.75 21.94 -20.67
CA PHE A 218 3.19 22.25 -19.32
C PHE A 218 3.57 23.73 -19.15
N LEU A 219 4.28 24.32 -20.09
CA LEU A 219 4.73 25.73 -20.01
C LEU A 219 3.56 26.71 -20.06
N ASN A 220 2.48 26.36 -20.73
CA ASN A 220 1.28 27.20 -20.86
C ASN A 220 0.22 26.95 -19.78
N GLN A 221 0.48 26.05 -18.81
CA GLN A 221 -0.46 25.79 -17.73
C GLN A 221 -0.48 26.90 -16.69
N PRO A 222 -1.64 27.13 -16.05
CA PRO A 222 -1.70 28.04 -14.91
C PRO A 222 -0.84 27.54 -13.75
N VAL A 223 -0.36 28.43 -12.94
CA VAL A 223 0.41 28.10 -11.72
C VAL A 223 -0.40 27.15 -10.85
N GLN A 224 0.20 26.03 -10.51
CA GLN A 224 -0.40 25.05 -9.62
C GLN A 224 -0.30 25.54 -8.16
N VAL A 225 -1.41 25.57 -7.47
CA VAL A 225 -1.50 25.91 -6.06
C VAL A 225 -1.85 24.66 -5.27
N ARG A 226 -1.05 24.36 -4.25
CA ARG A 226 -1.32 23.24 -3.37
C ARG A 226 -2.45 23.60 -2.40
N ASP A 227 -3.55 22.88 -2.50
CA ASP A 227 -4.72 23.05 -1.64
C ASP A 227 -4.64 22.12 -0.41
N TYR A 228 -4.15 22.65 0.67
CA TYR A 228 -4.01 21.90 1.92
C TYR A 228 -5.35 21.53 2.59
N SER A 229 -6.46 22.15 2.20
CA SER A 229 -7.78 21.78 2.73
C SER A 229 -8.24 20.37 2.30
N LYS A 230 -7.67 19.87 1.20
CA LYS A 230 -7.92 18.53 0.68
C LYS A 230 -7.15 17.43 1.43
N VAL A 231 -6.12 17.81 2.19
CA VAL A 231 -5.28 16.88 2.93
C VAL A 231 -5.97 16.47 4.22
N ASN A 232 -6.03 15.16 4.49
CA ASN A 232 -6.60 14.67 5.75
C ASN A 232 -5.61 14.88 6.90
N PHE A 233 -5.65 16.06 7.53
CA PHE A 233 -4.78 16.43 8.65
C PHE A 233 -4.98 15.56 9.89
N LYS A 234 -6.14 14.94 10.09
CA LYS A 234 -6.35 14.01 11.20
C LYS A 234 -5.39 12.83 11.07
N VAL A 235 -5.28 12.27 9.88
CA VAL A 235 -4.34 11.18 9.56
C VAL A 235 -2.88 11.60 9.80
N ILE A 236 -2.52 12.83 9.39
CA ILE A 236 -1.17 13.36 9.61
C ILE A 236 -0.91 13.62 11.09
N ASN A 237 -1.87 14.20 11.80
CA ASN A 237 -1.72 14.49 13.23
C ASN A 237 -1.63 13.21 14.05
N ASP A 238 -2.41 12.18 13.74
CA ASP A 238 -2.31 10.88 14.40
C ASP A 238 -0.95 10.21 14.15
N TYR A 239 -0.44 10.31 12.91
CA TYR A 239 0.89 9.83 12.57
C TYR A 239 2.00 10.62 13.30
N VAL A 240 1.91 11.96 13.33
CA VAL A 240 2.87 12.80 14.06
C VAL A 240 2.78 12.56 15.56
N LYS A 241 1.59 12.33 16.09
CA LYS A 241 1.37 12.00 17.50
C LYS A 241 2.03 10.65 17.83
N SER A 242 1.81 9.61 17.01
CA SER A 242 2.45 8.31 17.19
C SER A 242 3.98 8.43 17.17
N ILE A 243 4.56 9.14 16.19
CA ILE A 243 6.01 9.37 16.13
C ILE A 243 6.53 10.10 17.39
N ARG A 244 5.78 11.06 17.94
CA ARG A 244 6.19 11.78 19.16
C ARG A 244 6.14 10.88 20.39
N GLU A 245 5.11 10.06 20.51
CA GLU A 245 4.97 9.08 21.57
C GLU A 245 6.10 8.03 21.51
N ASP A 246 6.41 7.54 20.31
CA ASP A 246 7.51 6.60 20.08
C ASP A 246 8.89 7.18 20.40
N ARG A 247 9.13 8.47 20.10
CA ARG A 247 10.39 9.16 20.48
C ARG A 247 10.62 9.21 21.97
N LEU A 248 9.55 9.32 22.77
CA LEU A 248 9.64 9.28 24.23
C LEU A 248 10.03 7.89 24.74
N ASN A 249 9.77 6.84 23.97
CA ASN A 249 10.07 5.45 24.30
C ASN A 249 11.40 4.93 23.72
N GLY A 250 12.19 5.78 23.05
CA GLY A 250 13.59 5.49 22.70
C GLY A 250 13.85 4.65 21.44
N TYR A 251 12.83 4.29 20.67
CA TYR A 251 13.01 3.55 19.43
C TYR A 251 12.78 4.45 18.20
N TYR A 252 13.83 4.64 17.40
CA TYR A 252 13.76 5.38 16.14
C TYR A 252 13.50 4.40 14.99
N GLY A 253 12.35 4.53 14.31
CA GLY A 253 12.10 3.81 13.05
C GLY A 253 11.62 2.36 13.17
N GLY A 254 11.07 1.96 14.32
CA GLY A 254 10.38 0.67 14.48
C GLY A 254 9.00 0.64 13.83
N VAL A 255 8.53 -0.56 13.51
CA VAL A 255 7.12 -0.79 13.19
C VAL A 255 6.34 -0.83 14.50
N HIS A 256 5.44 0.13 14.70
CA HIS A 256 4.58 0.22 15.89
C HIS A 256 3.13 -0.09 15.50
N PRO A 257 2.75 -1.38 15.45
CA PRO A 257 1.35 -1.73 15.26
C PRO A 257 0.52 -1.23 16.44
N SER A 258 -0.73 -0.90 16.19
CA SER A 258 -1.67 -0.57 17.27
C SER A 258 -1.70 -1.71 18.28
N GLU A 259 -1.50 -1.42 19.55
CA GLU A 259 -1.42 -2.45 20.60
C GLU A 259 -2.80 -3.00 20.99
N HIS A 260 -3.87 -2.27 20.66
CA HIS A 260 -5.28 -2.63 20.98
C HIS A 260 -5.51 -3.01 22.46
N LYS A 261 -4.71 -2.42 23.35
CA LYS A 261 -4.80 -2.69 24.80
C LYS A 261 -6.07 -2.15 25.42
N GLU A 262 -6.71 -1.18 24.79
CA GLU A 262 -7.98 -0.58 25.20
C GLU A 262 -9.10 -1.61 25.46
N PHE A 263 -8.99 -2.78 24.84
CA PHE A 263 -9.95 -3.89 25.04
C PHE A 263 -9.67 -4.73 26.30
N SER A 264 -8.48 -4.63 26.88
CA SER A 264 -8.04 -5.51 27.96
C SER A 264 -7.40 -4.80 29.16
N GLU A 265 -6.96 -3.55 29.02
CA GLU A 265 -6.21 -2.82 30.05
C GLU A 265 -7.00 -2.59 31.36
N HIS A 266 -8.34 -2.59 31.26
CA HIS A 266 -9.24 -2.43 32.42
C HIS A 266 -9.86 -3.75 32.88
N ILE A 267 -9.43 -4.90 32.33
CA ILE A 267 -9.94 -6.22 32.71
C ILE A 267 -9.01 -6.85 33.73
N ASP A 268 -9.56 -7.28 34.87
CA ASP A 268 -8.82 -8.01 35.87
C ASP A 268 -8.21 -9.30 35.32
N LEU A 269 -6.97 -9.60 35.70
CA LEU A 269 -6.31 -10.84 35.36
C LEU A 269 -7.11 -12.04 35.89
N LYS A 270 -7.54 -12.89 34.97
CA LYS A 270 -8.25 -14.14 35.31
C LYS A 270 -7.30 -15.32 35.14
N LYS A 271 -7.29 -16.20 36.13
CA LYS A 271 -6.56 -17.46 36.02
C LYS A 271 -7.20 -18.29 34.90
N PHE A 272 -6.41 -18.67 33.91
CA PHE A 272 -6.85 -19.60 32.87
C PHE A 272 -7.08 -20.98 33.52
N PRO A 273 -8.17 -21.70 33.19
CA PRO A 273 -8.41 -23.04 33.67
C PRO A 273 -7.31 -23.98 33.17
N ASP A 274 -6.90 -24.93 33.99
CA ASP A 274 -5.85 -25.87 33.63
C ASP A 274 -6.26 -26.67 32.37
N PRO A 275 -5.51 -26.58 31.27
CA PRO A 275 -5.88 -27.24 30.01
C PRO A 275 -5.65 -28.76 30.14
N LYS A 276 -6.55 -29.54 29.54
CA LYS A 276 -6.38 -31.02 29.48
C LYS A 276 -5.32 -31.45 28.47
N THR A 277 -5.02 -30.61 27.51
CA THR A 277 -4.04 -30.88 26.44
C THR A 277 -3.44 -29.55 25.99
N VAL A 278 -2.12 -29.54 25.80
CA VAL A 278 -1.37 -28.44 25.18
C VAL A 278 -0.61 -28.95 23.97
N VAL A 279 -0.42 -28.06 23.00
CA VAL A 279 0.47 -28.30 21.86
C VAL A 279 1.58 -27.28 21.92
N ILE A 280 2.82 -27.75 22.09
CA ILE A 280 4.00 -26.89 22.20
C ILE A 280 4.87 -27.10 20.96
N SER A 281 4.96 -26.05 20.13
CA SER A 281 5.79 -26.08 18.93
C SER A 281 7.27 -26.09 19.30
N MET A 282 8.07 -26.90 18.61
CA MET A 282 9.54 -26.86 18.70
C MET A 282 10.13 -25.71 17.86
N SER A 283 9.35 -25.08 17.00
CA SER A 283 9.74 -23.92 16.20
C SER A 283 9.02 -22.67 16.73
N GLN A 284 9.57 -22.03 17.75
CA GLN A 284 9.02 -20.82 18.38
C GLN A 284 9.94 -19.59 18.23
N HIS A 285 10.98 -19.71 17.42
CA HIS A 285 12.01 -18.70 17.21
C HIS A 285 12.53 -18.72 15.77
N LEU A 286 13.28 -17.72 15.40
CA LEU A 286 14.00 -17.67 14.13
C LEU A 286 15.15 -18.71 14.16
N GLY A 287 15.37 -19.45 13.08
CA GLY A 287 16.45 -20.44 12.94
C GLY A 287 15.96 -21.89 13.03
N ALA A 288 16.87 -22.79 13.39
CA ALA A 288 16.58 -24.22 13.44
C ALA A 288 15.59 -24.56 14.59
N PRO A 289 14.54 -25.37 14.34
CA PRO A 289 13.67 -25.86 15.40
C PRO A 289 14.45 -26.56 16.51
N ALA A 290 13.96 -26.47 17.75
CA ALA A 290 14.56 -27.18 18.87
C ALA A 290 14.41 -28.71 18.70
N ASN A 291 15.40 -29.48 19.11
CA ASN A 291 15.32 -30.95 19.13
C ASN A 291 14.56 -31.40 20.38
N PRO A 292 13.46 -32.17 20.26
CA PRO A 292 12.79 -32.76 21.42
C PRO A 292 13.76 -33.60 22.26
N ILE A 293 13.69 -33.45 23.58
CA ILE A 293 14.49 -34.23 24.55
C ILE A 293 13.59 -35.05 25.49
N VAL A 294 12.30 -35.16 25.17
CA VAL A 294 11.30 -35.93 25.88
C VAL A 294 10.63 -36.91 24.94
N GLU A 295 10.14 -38.03 25.44
CA GLU A 295 9.50 -39.12 24.68
C GLU A 295 8.01 -39.26 25.06
N VAL A 296 7.29 -40.02 24.24
CA VAL A 296 5.86 -40.31 24.50
C VAL A 296 5.74 -41.14 25.78
N GLY A 297 5.01 -40.59 26.76
CA GLY A 297 4.80 -41.21 28.06
C GLY A 297 5.58 -40.55 29.19
N ASP A 298 6.49 -39.62 28.88
CA ASP A 298 7.20 -38.87 29.90
C ASP A 298 6.27 -37.89 30.61
N THR A 299 6.48 -37.74 31.92
CA THR A 299 5.83 -36.69 32.72
C THR A 299 6.76 -35.52 32.86
N VAL A 300 6.26 -34.33 32.52
CA VAL A 300 7.02 -33.07 32.56
C VAL A 300 6.43 -32.09 33.58
N LYS A 301 7.24 -31.20 34.08
CA LYS A 301 6.83 -30.10 35.00
C LYS A 301 6.74 -28.79 34.21
N VAL A 302 5.89 -27.87 34.64
CA VAL A 302 5.87 -26.50 34.13
C VAL A 302 7.26 -25.88 34.22
N GLY A 303 7.75 -25.27 33.15
CA GLY A 303 9.09 -24.70 33.05
C GLY A 303 10.19 -25.74 32.75
N GLN A 304 9.91 -27.03 32.74
CA GLN A 304 10.89 -28.05 32.38
C GLN A 304 11.28 -27.92 30.91
N LYS A 305 12.58 -27.99 30.62
CA LYS A 305 13.08 -28.02 29.24
C LYS A 305 12.63 -29.31 28.56
N ILE A 306 11.98 -29.20 27.41
CA ILE A 306 11.45 -30.29 26.60
C ILE A 306 12.04 -30.32 25.19
N GLY A 307 12.75 -29.26 24.80
CA GLY A 307 13.49 -29.16 23.55
C GLY A 307 14.83 -28.48 23.76
N GLU A 308 15.87 -29.00 23.14
CA GLU A 308 17.23 -28.45 23.15
C GLU A 308 17.49 -27.64 21.89
N ALA A 309 18.24 -26.54 22.00
CA ALA A 309 18.65 -25.74 20.86
C ALA A 309 19.41 -26.60 19.81
N ALA A 310 19.01 -26.56 18.56
CA ALA A 310 19.57 -27.39 17.49
C ALA A 310 20.74 -26.74 16.75
N GLY A 311 21.13 -25.50 17.07
CA GLY A 311 22.21 -24.80 16.38
C GLY A 311 22.48 -23.41 16.95
N PHE A 312 23.36 -22.66 16.26
CA PHE A 312 23.77 -21.31 16.70
C PHE A 312 22.59 -20.33 16.77
N ILE A 313 21.66 -20.40 15.80
CA ILE A 313 20.40 -19.66 15.83
C ILE A 313 19.29 -20.65 16.15
N SER A 314 19.09 -20.91 17.43
CA SER A 314 18.06 -21.77 18.00
C SER A 314 17.95 -21.49 19.50
N ALA A 315 16.81 -21.80 20.11
CA ALA A 315 16.58 -21.63 21.53
C ALA A 315 15.91 -22.88 22.11
N PRO A 316 16.16 -23.18 23.40
CA PRO A 316 15.49 -24.30 24.07
C PRO A 316 13.99 -24.01 24.26
N VAL A 317 13.17 -25.07 24.25
CA VAL A 317 11.72 -24.99 24.46
C VAL A 317 11.39 -25.64 25.80
N HIS A 318 10.48 -25.02 26.54
CA HIS A 318 10.08 -25.42 27.88
C HIS A 318 8.57 -25.73 27.92
N SER A 319 8.18 -26.65 28.80
CA SER A 319 6.78 -26.98 29.01
C SER A 319 6.03 -25.83 29.71
N SER A 320 4.87 -25.50 29.19
CA SER A 320 3.96 -24.49 29.78
C SER A 320 3.08 -25.04 30.89
N VAL A 321 3.00 -26.35 31.04
CA VAL A 321 2.17 -27.06 32.03
C VAL A 321 2.90 -28.27 32.61
N SER A 322 2.38 -28.82 33.71
CA SER A 322 2.79 -30.10 34.25
C SER A 322 1.82 -31.20 33.79
N GLY A 323 2.36 -32.37 33.43
CA GLY A 323 1.56 -33.50 33.00
C GLY A 323 2.35 -34.57 32.25
#